data_1920c57b5812676bbebf78d7725c2dcb
#
_entry.id   1920c57b5812676bbebf78d7725c2dcb
#
_cell.length_a   1.000
_cell.length_b   1.000
_cell.length_c   1.000
_cell.angle_alpha   90.00
_cell.angle_beta   90.00
_cell.angle_gamma   90.00
#
_symmetry.space_group_name_H-M   'P 1'
#
loop_
_entity.id
_entity.type
_entity.pdbx_description
1 polymer ?
#
loop_
_entity_poly.entity_id
_entity_poly.type
_entity_poly.pdbx_seq_one_letter_code
_entity_poly.pdbx_strand_id
1 'polypeptide(L)'
;MKLLVVDDNPDILQILCSIITLFGHGVDAAGDGLEAIRLLQQDRYDVVVTDADMPRVDGIQLCRFVKAQRPDIHIIGMSGDLSALKEMENAGADFCLSKPFGLDEIRSAIEKRFRASSSPHAFAAGNSETQAG
;
A
#
# COMPACT_ATOMS: atom_id res chain seq x y z
N MET A 1 -5.08 -6.13 -10.98
CA MET A 1 -4.63 -6.55 -9.64
C MET A 1 -5.77 -6.40 -8.65
N LYS A 2 -5.63 -6.96 -7.48
CA LYS A 2 -6.59 -6.78 -6.39
C LYS A 2 -5.92 -6.05 -5.25
N LEU A 3 -6.50 -4.94 -4.81
CA LEU A 3 -5.96 -4.09 -3.78
C LEU A 3 -6.84 -4.08 -2.54
N LEU A 4 -6.21 -3.88 -1.39
CA LEU A 4 -6.91 -3.65 -0.13
C LEU A 4 -6.56 -2.24 0.31
N VAL A 5 -7.56 -1.40 0.52
CA VAL A 5 -7.38 -0.03 0.99
C VAL A 5 -7.81 0.05 2.45
N VAL A 6 -6.96 0.62 3.28
CA VAL A 6 -7.18 0.67 4.73
C VAL A 6 -7.07 2.11 5.22
N ASP A 7 -8.16 2.65 5.75
CA ASP A 7 -8.20 4.01 6.29
C ASP A 7 -9.43 4.11 7.17
N ASP A 8 -9.33 4.79 8.31
CA ASP A 8 -10.48 4.93 9.21
C ASP A 8 -11.43 6.05 8.79
N ASN A 9 -11.06 6.83 7.77
CA ASN A 9 -11.92 7.87 7.23
C ASN A 9 -12.74 7.29 6.07
N PRO A 10 -14.06 7.15 6.21
CA PRO A 10 -14.88 6.53 5.17
C PRO A 10 -14.91 7.31 3.86
N ASP A 11 -14.73 8.63 3.91
CA ASP A 11 -14.70 9.42 2.68
C ASP A 11 -13.43 9.13 1.87
N ILE A 12 -12.30 9.00 2.54
CA ILE A 12 -11.05 8.65 1.89
C ILE A 12 -11.14 7.25 1.30
N LEU A 13 -11.71 6.29 2.04
CA LEU A 13 -11.90 4.94 1.52
C LEU A 13 -12.72 4.95 0.24
N GLN A 14 -13.83 5.69 0.24
CA GLN A 14 -14.70 5.74 -0.93
C GLN A 14 -13.99 6.35 -2.14
N ILE A 15 -13.27 7.43 -1.93
CA ILE A 15 -12.52 8.09 -2.99
C ILE A 15 -11.46 7.18 -3.57
N LEU A 16 -10.67 6.56 -2.72
CA LEU A 16 -9.59 5.67 -3.17
C LEU A 16 -10.13 4.45 -3.90
N CYS A 17 -11.20 3.85 -3.38
CA CYS A 17 -11.82 2.71 -4.04
C CYS A 17 -12.34 3.09 -5.43
N SER A 18 -12.94 4.26 -5.57
CA SER A 18 -13.43 4.73 -6.86
C SER A 18 -12.28 4.93 -7.85
N ILE A 19 -11.21 5.55 -7.41
CA ILE A 19 -10.04 5.81 -8.24
C ILE A 19 -9.40 4.50 -8.69
N ILE A 20 -9.22 3.57 -7.79
CA ILE A 20 -8.60 2.28 -8.08
C ILE A 20 -9.44 1.47 -9.05
N THR A 21 -10.76 1.53 -8.89
CA THR A 21 -11.68 0.88 -9.81
C THR A 21 -11.57 1.48 -11.20
N LEU A 22 -11.44 2.81 -11.30
CA LEU A 22 -11.24 3.48 -12.58
C LEU A 22 -9.94 3.06 -13.25
N PHE A 23 -8.92 2.72 -12.47
CA PHE A 23 -7.66 2.22 -13.01
C PHE A 23 -7.76 0.77 -13.48
N GLY A 24 -8.89 0.11 -13.29
CA GLY A 24 -9.12 -1.23 -13.78
C GLY A 24 -8.80 -2.34 -12.79
N HIS A 25 -8.65 -2.03 -11.51
CA HIS A 25 -8.30 -3.01 -10.49
C HIS A 25 -9.48 -3.36 -9.61
N GLY A 26 -9.47 -4.56 -9.02
CA GLY A 26 -10.38 -4.93 -7.97
C GLY A 26 -9.93 -4.28 -6.65
N VAL A 27 -10.87 -3.94 -5.78
CA VAL A 27 -10.53 -3.27 -4.52
C VAL A 27 -11.52 -3.66 -3.43
N ASP A 28 -10.98 -3.92 -2.23
CA ASP A 28 -11.77 -4.06 -1.01
C ASP A 28 -11.31 -2.98 -0.03
N ALA A 29 -12.16 -2.63 0.90
CA ALA A 29 -11.89 -1.58 1.87
C ALA A 29 -11.97 -2.11 3.29
N ALA A 30 -11.10 -1.61 4.15
CA ALA A 30 -11.11 -1.89 5.58
C ALA A 30 -11.04 -0.57 6.34
N GLY A 31 -11.81 -0.46 7.42
CA GLY A 31 -11.89 0.76 8.22
C GLY A 31 -10.81 0.86 9.30
N ASP A 32 -10.06 -0.21 9.54
CA ASP A 32 -8.94 -0.20 10.49
C ASP A 32 -8.03 -1.40 10.21
N GLY A 33 -6.90 -1.43 10.92
CA GLY A 33 -5.91 -2.48 10.70
C GLY A 33 -6.40 -3.87 11.10
N LEU A 34 -7.27 -3.97 12.11
CA LEU A 34 -7.78 -5.27 12.53
C LEU A 34 -8.67 -5.89 11.48
N GLU A 35 -9.55 -5.08 10.88
CA GLU A 35 -10.39 -5.54 9.78
C GLU A 35 -9.53 -5.92 8.57
N ALA A 36 -8.48 -5.15 8.31
CA ALA A 36 -7.55 -5.44 7.22
C ALA A 36 -6.88 -6.80 7.41
N ILE A 37 -6.42 -7.09 8.62
CA ILE A 37 -5.80 -8.39 8.92
C ILE A 37 -6.79 -9.51 8.66
N ARG A 38 -8.05 -9.35 9.08
CA ARG A 38 -9.07 -10.35 8.86
C ARG A 38 -9.30 -10.62 7.37
N LEU A 39 -9.36 -9.55 6.57
CA LEU A 39 -9.53 -9.70 5.13
C LEU A 39 -8.31 -10.36 4.49
N LEU A 40 -7.11 -10.02 4.94
CA LEU A 40 -5.87 -10.61 4.44
C LEU A 40 -5.80 -12.12 4.74
N GLN A 41 -6.44 -12.57 5.79
CA GLN A 41 -6.47 -13.99 6.15
C GLN A 41 -7.49 -14.76 5.30
N GLN A 42 -8.44 -14.08 4.70
CA GLN A 42 -9.54 -14.71 3.96
C GLN A 42 -9.38 -14.65 2.45
N ASP A 43 -8.57 -13.73 1.95
CA ASP A 43 -8.49 -13.49 0.51
C ASP A 43 -7.06 -13.11 0.11
N ARG A 44 -6.82 -13.07 -1.19
CA ARG A 44 -5.52 -12.71 -1.74
C ARG A 44 -5.54 -11.29 -2.27
N TYR A 45 -4.48 -10.57 -1.98
CA TYR A 45 -4.30 -9.19 -2.45
C TYR A 45 -2.90 -9.04 -3.02
N ASP A 46 -2.80 -8.18 -4.03
CA ASP A 46 -1.51 -7.86 -4.65
C ASP A 46 -0.89 -6.63 -3.99
N VAL A 47 -1.71 -5.72 -3.52
CA VAL A 47 -1.28 -4.44 -2.97
C VAL A 47 -2.14 -4.10 -1.76
N VAL A 48 -1.51 -3.56 -0.71
CA VAL A 48 -2.20 -2.96 0.43
C VAL A 48 -1.85 -1.48 0.44
N VAL A 49 -2.86 -0.62 0.44
CA VAL A 49 -2.70 0.83 0.58
C VAL A 49 -3.25 1.19 1.95
N THR A 50 -2.41 1.65 2.86
CA THR A 50 -2.84 1.89 4.23
C THR A 50 -2.42 3.25 4.77
N ASP A 51 -3.35 3.89 5.49
CA ASP A 51 -3.05 5.05 6.30
C ASP A 51 -2.19 4.64 7.49
N ALA A 52 -1.41 5.57 8.02
CA ALA A 52 -0.55 5.31 9.19
C ALA A 52 -1.36 5.30 10.48
N ASP A 53 -2.27 6.27 10.65
CA ASP A 53 -2.98 6.48 11.89
C ASP A 53 -4.38 5.89 11.85
N MET A 54 -4.60 4.83 12.62
CA MET A 54 -5.89 4.16 12.68
C MET A 54 -6.07 3.58 14.08
N PRO A 55 -7.30 3.43 14.55
CA PRO A 55 -7.54 2.80 15.85
C PRO A 55 -7.24 1.30 15.80
N ARG A 56 -7.02 0.74 16.95
CA ARG A 56 -6.78 -0.68 17.23
C ARG A 56 -5.45 -1.16 16.66
N VAL A 57 -5.35 -1.41 15.38
CA VAL A 57 -4.08 -1.75 14.73
C VAL A 57 -3.78 -0.64 13.74
N ASP A 58 -2.69 0.10 13.95
CA ASP A 58 -2.33 1.21 13.08
C ASP A 58 -1.61 0.71 11.83
N GLY A 59 -1.34 1.65 10.91
CA GLY A 59 -0.74 1.30 9.62
C GLY A 59 0.68 0.78 9.73
N ILE A 60 1.43 1.22 10.73
CA ILE A 60 2.80 0.75 10.94
C ILE A 60 2.79 -0.70 11.40
N GLN A 61 1.90 -1.03 12.34
CA GLN A 61 1.71 -2.40 12.81
C GLN A 61 1.22 -3.29 11.67
N LEU A 62 0.32 -2.77 10.83
CA LEU A 62 -0.18 -3.51 9.68
C LEU A 62 0.94 -3.81 8.68
N CYS A 63 1.81 -2.84 8.42
CA CYS A 63 2.97 -3.07 7.54
C CYS A 63 3.83 -4.22 8.05
N ARG A 64 4.12 -4.23 9.36
CA ARG A 64 4.90 -5.31 9.95
C ARG A 64 4.23 -6.65 9.79
N PHE A 65 2.91 -6.70 10.03
CA PHE A 65 2.13 -7.94 9.89
C PHE A 65 2.20 -8.45 8.45
N VAL A 66 1.94 -7.57 7.48
CA VAL A 66 1.93 -7.96 6.07
C VAL A 66 3.32 -8.44 5.64
N LYS A 67 4.36 -7.71 6.04
CA LYS A 67 5.73 -8.07 5.64
C LYS A 67 6.12 -9.43 6.21
N ALA A 68 5.68 -9.75 7.42
CA ALA A 68 6.00 -11.03 8.05
C ALA A 68 5.18 -12.19 7.47
N GLN A 69 3.91 -11.97 7.17
CA GLN A 69 2.98 -13.04 6.77
C GLN A 69 2.80 -13.17 5.26
N ARG A 70 2.91 -12.08 4.55
CA ARG A 70 2.68 -12.01 3.10
C ARG A 70 3.71 -11.11 2.46
N PRO A 71 5.00 -11.51 2.44
CA PRO A 71 6.07 -10.62 1.97
C PRO A 71 5.99 -10.28 0.48
N ASP A 72 5.21 -11.00 -0.28
CA ASP A 72 5.01 -10.72 -1.72
C ASP A 72 4.01 -9.59 -1.98
N ILE A 73 3.25 -9.18 -0.97
CA ILE A 73 2.30 -8.07 -1.14
C ILE A 73 3.07 -6.74 -1.16
N HIS A 74 2.76 -5.91 -2.15
CA HIS A 74 3.32 -4.56 -2.25
C HIS A 74 2.55 -3.65 -1.30
N ILE A 75 3.27 -2.92 -0.45
CA ILE A 75 2.65 -2.06 0.57
C ILE A 75 2.88 -0.60 0.21
N ILE A 76 1.79 0.16 0.13
CA ILE A 76 1.82 1.61 -0.07
C ILE A 76 1.32 2.26 1.21
N GLY A 77 2.17 3.03 1.87
CA GLY A 77 1.82 3.76 3.08
C GLY A 77 1.38 5.18 2.77
N MET A 78 0.45 5.71 3.55
CA MET A 78 -0.06 7.08 3.40
C MET A 78 -0.04 7.79 4.73
N SER A 79 0.41 9.04 4.75
CA SER A 79 0.32 9.89 5.95
C SER A 79 0.60 11.34 5.58
N GLY A 80 0.06 12.26 6.38
CA GLY A 80 0.44 13.66 6.31
C GLY A 80 1.65 14.00 7.17
N ASP A 81 2.15 13.01 7.91
CA ASP A 81 3.26 13.17 8.84
C ASP A 81 4.48 12.45 8.30
N LEU A 82 5.56 13.19 8.02
CA LEU A 82 6.77 12.62 7.45
C LEU A 82 7.42 11.59 8.36
N SER A 83 7.36 11.78 9.68
CA SER A 83 7.94 10.79 10.58
C SER A 83 7.16 9.49 10.58
N ALA A 84 5.84 9.54 10.41
CA ALA A 84 5.02 8.34 10.28
C ALA A 84 5.35 7.61 8.98
N LEU A 85 5.57 8.33 7.89
CA LEU A 85 5.97 7.72 6.62
C LEU A 85 7.30 7.00 6.75
N LYS A 86 8.24 7.60 7.48
CA LYS A 86 9.54 6.98 7.73
C LYS A 86 9.38 5.69 8.52
N GLU A 87 8.52 5.70 9.53
CA GLU A 87 8.26 4.49 10.33
C GLU A 87 7.59 3.41 9.49
N MET A 88 6.69 3.78 8.58
CA MET A 88 6.06 2.81 7.68
C MET A 88 7.10 2.18 6.75
N GLU A 89 8.00 3.00 6.23
CA GLU A 89 9.07 2.51 5.38
C GLU A 89 9.95 1.52 6.14
N ASN A 90 10.32 1.87 7.38
CA ASN A 90 11.13 0.98 8.23
C ASN A 90 10.38 -0.31 8.56
N ALA A 91 9.06 -0.26 8.62
CA ALA A 91 8.23 -1.41 8.92
C ALA A 91 7.99 -2.31 7.69
N GLY A 92 8.42 -1.87 6.51
CA GLY A 92 8.35 -2.68 5.31
C GLY A 92 7.50 -2.14 4.18
N ALA A 93 6.98 -0.90 4.29
CA ALA A 93 6.25 -0.30 3.19
C ALA A 93 7.19 -0.13 1.98
N ASP A 94 6.71 -0.53 0.82
CA ASP A 94 7.49 -0.48 -0.40
C ASP A 94 7.46 0.90 -1.04
N PHE A 95 6.43 1.66 -0.77
CA PHE A 95 6.28 3.02 -1.27
C PHE A 95 5.44 3.83 -0.30
N CYS A 96 5.73 5.11 -0.17
CA CYS A 96 5.01 5.98 0.75
C CYS A 96 4.51 7.22 0.02
N LEU A 97 3.26 7.61 0.33
CA LEU A 97 2.62 8.78 -0.24
C LEU A 97 2.35 9.79 0.86
N SER A 98 2.81 11.02 0.65
CA SER A 98 2.55 12.13 1.58
C SER A 98 1.19 12.73 1.24
N LYS A 99 0.30 12.85 2.22
CA LYS A 99 -1.00 13.49 2.03
C LYS A 99 -0.83 15.02 2.06
N PRO A 100 -1.52 15.76 1.22
CA PRO A 100 -2.41 15.29 0.16
C PRO A 100 -1.64 14.83 -1.07
N PHE A 101 -2.19 13.86 -1.78
CA PHE A 101 -1.58 13.38 -3.03
C PHE A 101 -2.64 13.35 -4.13
N GLY A 102 -2.19 13.41 -5.37
CA GLY A 102 -3.07 13.42 -6.52
C GLY A 102 -3.22 12.05 -7.18
N LEU A 103 -4.02 12.03 -8.23
CA LEU A 103 -4.29 10.79 -9.00
C LEU A 103 -3.03 10.21 -9.60
N ASP A 104 -2.15 11.05 -10.10
CA ASP A 104 -0.93 10.58 -10.75
C ASP A 104 0.00 9.91 -9.74
N GLU A 105 0.03 10.42 -8.53
CA GLU A 105 0.90 9.87 -7.48
C GLU A 105 0.43 8.48 -7.05
N ILE A 106 -0.87 8.30 -6.82
CA ILE A 106 -1.39 7.00 -6.44
C ILE A 106 -1.29 6.01 -7.60
N ARG A 107 -1.53 6.45 -8.82
CA ARG A 107 -1.36 5.60 -9.99
C ARG A 107 0.08 5.13 -10.11
N SER A 108 1.03 6.06 -9.97
CA SER A 108 2.44 5.73 -10.05
C SER A 108 2.87 4.72 -8.99
N ALA A 109 2.35 4.88 -7.76
CA ALA A 109 2.66 3.95 -6.68
C ALA A 109 2.17 2.54 -7.00
N ILE A 110 0.98 2.42 -7.56
CA ILE A 110 0.41 1.13 -7.96
C ILE A 110 1.19 0.54 -9.13
N GLU A 111 1.56 1.36 -10.10
CA GLU A 111 2.33 0.92 -11.26
C GLU A 111 3.73 0.43 -10.90
N LYS A 112 4.30 0.94 -9.82
CA LYS A 112 5.58 0.44 -9.33
C LYS A 112 5.48 -1.02 -8.95
N ARG A 113 4.37 -1.43 -8.36
CA ARG A 113 4.11 -2.85 -8.07
C ARG A 113 4.09 -3.66 -9.37
N PHE A 114 3.39 -3.15 -10.37
CA PHE A 114 3.28 -3.83 -11.67
C PHE A 114 4.65 -3.99 -12.32
N ARG A 115 5.45 -2.91 -12.34
CA ARG A 115 6.79 -2.95 -12.93
C ARG A 115 7.72 -3.90 -12.18
N ALA A 116 7.67 -3.87 -10.84
CA ALA A 116 8.47 -4.78 -10.02
C ALA A 116 8.11 -6.23 -10.30
N SER A 117 6.81 -6.49 -10.45
CA SER A 117 6.30 -7.81 -10.74
C SER A 117 6.74 -8.32 -12.11
N SER A 118 6.89 -7.43 -13.08
CA SER A 118 7.27 -7.79 -14.44
C SER A 118 8.78 -7.75 -14.68
N SER A 119 9.55 -7.23 -13.73
CA SER A 119 10.99 -7.12 -13.86
C SER A 119 11.65 -8.41 -13.36
N PRO A 120 12.43 -9.08 -14.17
CA PRO A 120 13.01 -10.37 -13.78
C PRO A 120 14.14 -10.24 -12.77
N HIS A 121 14.72 -9.06 -12.59
CA HIS A 121 15.80 -8.88 -11.65
C HIS A 121 15.54 -7.70 -10.79
N ALA A 122 14.56 -7.70 -10.30
CA ALA A 122 14.31 -6.61 -9.40
C ALA A 122 15.45 -6.46 -8.43
N PHE A 123 16.39 -6.54 -9.14
CA PHE A 123 17.12 -6.22 -9.06
C PHE A 123 18.10 -6.31 -8.88
N ALA A 124 18.18 -6.71 -8.66
CA ALA A 124 19.53 -6.89 -8.76
C ALA A 124 20.39 -5.79 -8.97
N ALA A 125 20.19 -5.46 -8.94
CA ALA A 125 20.44 -4.64 -9.24
C ALA A 125 20.77 -3.79 -9.25
N GLY A 126 20.86 -3.69 -9.06
CA GLY A 126 20.76 -2.86 -9.32
C GLY A 126 20.96 -2.12 -9.55
N ASN A 127 21.03 -1.97 -9.62
CA ASN A 127 20.85 -1.25 -10.25
C ASN A 127 20.70 -0.46 -10.37
N SER A 128 20.62 -0.34 -10.19
CA SER A 128 20.05 0.34 -10.53
C SER A 128 19.76 1.03 -10.62
N GLU A 129 19.58 1.19 -10.51
CA GLU A 129 18.89 1.78 -10.83
C GLU A 129 18.60 2.28 -11.02
N THR A 130 18.81 2.27 -10.69
CA THR A 130 18.23 2.67 -11.12
C THR A 130 17.77 2.97 -11.54
N GLN A 131 17.57 2.84 -11.46
CA GLN A 131 16.89 2.94 -12.08
C GLN A 131 16.21 3.22 -12.24
N ALA A 132 16.09 3.13 -12.08
CA ALA A 132 15.28 3.22 -12.37
C ALA A 132 14.68 3.14 -12.21
N GLY A 133 14.56 3.01 -11.58
CA GLY A 133 13.88 2.93 -11.67
C GLY A 133 13.74 2.99 -11.55
#